data_b2b6936e627088a4f3e0d0c4caffb512
#
_entry.id   b2b6936e627088a4f3e0d0c4caffb512
#
_cell.length_a   1.000
_cell.length_b   1.000
_cell.length_c   1.000
_cell.angle_alpha   90.00
_cell.angle_beta   90.00
_cell.angle_gamma   90.00
#
_symmetry.space_group_name_H-M   'P 1'
#
loop_
_entity.id
_entity.type
_entity.pdbx_description
1 polymer ?
#
loop_
_entity_poly.entity_id
_entity_poly.type
_entity_poly.pdbx_seq_one_letter_code
_entity_poly.pdbx_strand_id
1 'polypeptide(L)'
;MFEKQGPIIIQGAMVAETEYLIELLEDATCETHAGFKFHRGKMHGQDVIVSPTYIGVVNASIVSTIAAIRYEPQLLINQGCAGGYREDVNVNHLVVANKIHYVGEFK
;
A
#
# COMPACT_ATOMS: atom_id res chain seq x y z
N MET A 1 14.71 10.98 9.75
CA MET A 1 13.53 11.36 8.99
C MET A 1 12.25 10.82 9.61
N PHE A 2 12.13 9.54 9.85
CA PHE A 2 10.96 8.97 10.52
C PHE A 2 11.30 8.71 11.97
N GLU A 3 10.44 9.16 12.88
CA GLU A 3 10.66 8.99 14.32
C GLU A 3 10.40 7.57 14.79
N LYS A 4 9.43 6.90 14.17
CA LYS A 4 9.12 5.50 14.46
C LYS A 4 10.07 4.57 13.72
N GLN A 5 10.39 3.44 14.36
CA GLN A 5 11.27 2.42 13.81
C GLN A 5 10.52 1.22 13.22
N GLY A 6 9.21 1.36 13.06
CA GLY A 6 8.39 0.29 12.52
C GLY A 6 8.63 0.01 11.03
N PRO A 7 7.95 -1.01 10.50
CA PRO A 7 8.07 -1.32 9.07
C PRO A 7 7.41 -0.26 8.19
N ILE A 8 7.74 -0.31 6.90
CA ILE A 8 7.02 0.45 5.88
C ILE A 8 5.97 -0.49 5.30
N ILE A 9 4.72 -0.04 5.28
CA ILE A 9 3.63 -0.80 4.68
C ILE A 9 3.37 -0.26 3.28
N ILE A 10 3.32 -1.15 2.29
CA ILE A 10 2.93 -0.79 0.93
C ILE A 10 1.68 -1.58 0.60
N GLN A 11 0.59 -0.89 0.31
CA GLN A 11 -0.66 -1.54 -0.05
C GLN A 11 -1.13 -1.13 -1.43
N GLY A 12 -1.85 -2.03 -2.10
CA GLY A 12 -2.39 -1.77 -3.43
C GLY A 12 -3.63 -2.62 -3.66
N ALA A 13 -4.54 -2.10 -4.49
CA ALA A 13 -5.85 -2.71 -4.67
C ALA A 13 -5.81 -3.99 -5.50
N MET A 14 -4.93 -4.09 -6.46
CA MET A 14 -4.89 -5.22 -7.39
C MET A 14 -3.62 -6.04 -7.19
N VAL A 15 -3.74 -7.34 -7.44
CA VAL A 15 -2.59 -8.26 -7.34
C VAL A 15 -1.44 -7.78 -8.21
N ALA A 16 -1.74 -7.33 -9.44
CA ALA A 16 -0.71 -6.84 -10.35
C ALA A 16 0.08 -5.66 -9.79
N GLU A 17 -0.53 -4.87 -8.91
CA GLU A 17 0.13 -3.71 -8.31
C GLU A 17 1.09 -4.09 -7.19
N THR A 18 0.90 -5.25 -6.59
CA THR A 18 1.69 -5.68 -5.43
C THR A 18 2.59 -6.87 -5.71
N GLU A 19 2.27 -7.68 -6.72
CA GLU A 19 2.97 -8.94 -7.01
C GLU A 19 4.47 -8.74 -7.20
N TYR A 20 4.86 -7.76 -7.99
CA TYR A 20 6.26 -7.47 -8.25
C TYR A 20 7.00 -7.09 -6.97
N LEU A 21 6.35 -6.30 -6.12
CA LEU A 21 6.96 -5.89 -4.86
C LEU A 21 7.14 -7.07 -3.91
N ILE A 22 6.18 -7.99 -3.89
CA ILE A 22 6.27 -9.19 -3.06
C ILE A 22 7.46 -10.04 -3.49
N GLU A 23 7.69 -10.15 -4.79
CA GLU A 23 8.83 -10.91 -5.32
C GLU A 23 10.19 -10.30 -4.93
N LEU A 24 10.23 -9.00 -4.69
CA LEU A 24 11.46 -8.32 -4.29
C LEU A 24 11.80 -8.48 -2.80
N LEU A 25 10.86 -8.96 -2.00
CA LEU A 25 11.10 -9.11 -0.56
C LEU A 25 12.09 -10.25 -0.28
N GLU A 26 13.08 -9.96 0.55
CA GLU A 26 14.05 -10.95 1.01
C GLU A 26 13.57 -11.53 2.34
N ASP A 27 13.76 -12.84 2.52
CA ASP A 27 13.33 -13.56 3.72
C ASP A 27 11.84 -13.35 4.03
N ALA A 28 11.03 -13.44 2.99
CA ALA A 28 9.62 -13.13 3.08
C ALA A 28 8.84 -14.15 3.91
N THR A 29 7.97 -13.65 4.77
CA THR A 29 6.98 -14.44 5.47
C THR A 29 5.60 -13.87 5.16
N CYS A 30 4.55 -14.63 5.42
CA CYS A 30 3.20 -14.20 5.14
C CYS A 30 2.31 -14.48 6.35
N GLU A 31 1.60 -13.46 6.79
CA GLU A 31 0.56 -13.59 7.81
C GLU A 31 -0.79 -13.26 7.18
N THR A 32 -1.84 -13.88 7.69
CA THR A 32 -3.20 -13.62 7.23
C THR A 32 -4.04 -13.11 8.39
N HIS A 33 -4.68 -11.96 8.19
CA HIS A 33 -5.56 -11.37 9.18
C HIS A 33 -6.87 -10.96 8.51
N ALA A 34 -7.99 -11.45 9.01
CA ALA A 34 -9.32 -11.19 8.45
C ALA A 34 -9.40 -11.53 6.96
N GLY A 35 -8.66 -12.56 6.52
CA GLY A 35 -8.61 -12.98 5.12
C GLY A 35 -7.65 -12.20 4.24
N PHE A 36 -7.01 -11.17 4.76
CA PHE A 36 -6.03 -10.37 4.00
C PHE A 36 -4.61 -10.84 4.31
N LYS A 37 -3.78 -10.88 3.27
CA LYS A 37 -2.40 -11.34 3.39
C LYS A 37 -1.44 -10.17 3.56
N PHE A 38 -0.51 -10.35 4.48
CA PHE A 38 0.54 -9.37 4.77
C PHE A 38 1.88 -10.07 4.55
N HIS A 39 2.55 -9.69 3.47
CA HIS A 39 3.83 -10.28 3.09
C HIS A 39 4.95 -9.41 3.64
N ARG A 40 5.71 -9.94 4.58
CA ARG A 40 6.75 -9.18 5.28
C ARG A 40 8.12 -9.71 4.92
N GLY A 41 9.04 -8.80 4.67
CA GLY A 41 10.42 -9.15 4.36
C GLY A 41 11.31 -7.93 4.37
N LYS A 42 12.50 -8.07 3.82
CA LYS A 42 13.44 -6.95 3.70
C LYS A 42 13.53 -6.49 2.26
N MET A 43 13.64 -5.19 2.08
CA MET A 43 13.86 -4.58 0.79
C MET A 43 14.94 -3.51 0.99
N HIS A 44 16.11 -3.72 0.41
CA HIS A 44 17.27 -2.84 0.62
C HIS A 44 17.58 -2.61 2.11
N GLY A 45 17.47 -3.66 2.91
CA GLY A 45 17.73 -3.59 4.34
C GLY A 45 16.60 -3.00 5.17
N GLN A 46 15.54 -2.51 4.55
CA GLN A 46 14.39 -1.94 5.23
C GLN A 46 13.31 -3.01 5.42
N ASP A 47 12.73 -3.05 6.61
CA ASP A 47 11.60 -3.93 6.92
C ASP A 47 10.36 -3.40 6.20
N VAL A 48 9.80 -4.20 5.30
CA VAL A 48 8.68 -3.81 4.44
C VAL A 48 7.61 -4.88 4.50
N ILE A 49 6.35 -4.44 4.55
CA ILE A 49 5.20 -5.32 4.47
C ILE A 49 4.38 -4.90 3.25
N VAL A 50 4.10 -5.85 2.37
CA VAL A 50 3.29 -5.60 1.18
C VAL A 50 1.93 -6.27 1.37
N SER A 51 0.86 -5.50 1.21
CA SER A 51 -0.50 -5.96 1.49
C SER A 51 -1.43 -5.69 0.33
N PRO A 52 -1.85 -6.72 -0.42
CA PRO A 52 -2.94 -6.55 -1.38
C PRO A 52 -4.24 -6.27 -0.62
N THR A 53 -4.95 -5.20 -1.00
CA THR A 53 -6.18 -4.83 -0.32
C THR A 53 -7.43 -5.30 -1.06
N TYR A 54 -7.31 -5.63 -2.34
CA TYR A 54 -8.41 -5.80 -3.26
C TYR A 54 -9.14 -4.46 -3.45
N ILE A 55 -10.19 -4.47 -4.26
CA ILE A 55 -10.83 -3.23 -4.70
C ILE A 55 -11.79 -2.68 -3.64
N GLY A 56 -11.82 -1.38 -3.51
CA GLY A 56 -12.84 -0.67 -2.73
C GLY A 56 -12.32 -0.06 -1.44
N VAL A 57 -13.02 0.97 -1.04
CA VAL A 57 -12.70 1.75 0.17
C VAL A 57 -12.81 0.91 1.42
N VAL A 58 -13.79 0.03 1.48
CA VAL A 58 -14.01 -0.83 2.66
C VAL A 58 -12.80 -1.75 2.87
N ASN A 59 -12.38 -2.43 1.82
CA ASN A 59 -11.21 -3.31 1.91
C ASN A 59 -9.96 -2.54 2.27
N ALA A 60 -9.74 -1.39 1.64
CA ALA A 60 -8.58 -0.55 1.93
C ALA A 60 -8.58 -0.09 3.39
N SER A 61 -9.74 0.28 3.92
CA SER A 61 -9.88 0.70 5.31
C SER A 61 -9.57 -0.43 6.28
N ILE A 62 -10.05 -1.63 5.99
CA ILE A 62 -9.80 -2.80 6.84
C ILE A 62 -8.30 -3.10 6.89
N VAL A 63 -7.67 -3.17 5.73
CA VAL A 63 -6.24 -3.49 5.66
C VAL A 63 -5.40 -2.41 6.33
N SER A 64 -5.70 -1.14 6.09
CA SER A 64 -4.99 -0.03 6.71
C SER A 64 -5.12 -0.05 8.23
N THR A 65 -6.30 -0.37 8.73
CA THR A 65 -6.56 -0.45 10.18
C THR A 65 -5.77 -1.59 10.80
N ILE A 66 -5.81 -2.77 10.18
CA ILE A 66 -5.04 -3.92 10.66
C ILE A 66 -3.55 -3.58 10.67
N ALA A 67 -3.07 -2.99 9.59
CA ALA A 67 -1.67 -2.62 9.46
C ALA A 67 -1.24 -1.65 10.56
N ALA A 68 -2.05 -0.64 10.82
CA ALA A 68 -1.74 0.38 11.83
C ALA A 68 -1.69 -0.22 13.24
N ILE A 69 -2.63 -1.07 13.57
CA ILE A 69 -2.74 -1.63 14.92
C ILE A 69 -1.72 -2.73 15.15
N ARG A 70 -1.56 -3.62 14.18
CA ARG A 70 -0.76 -4.83 14.35
C ARG A 70 0.73 -4.60 14.18
N TYR A 71 1.11 -3.74 13.26
CA TYR A 71 2.52 -3.59 12.88
C TYR A 71 3.13 -2.26 13.28
N GLU A 72 2.34 -1.29 13.70
CA GLU A 72 2.80 0.04 14.10
C GLU A 72 3.83 0.61 13.11
N PRO A 73 3.43 0.79 11.84
CA PRO A 73 4.37 1.19 10.81
C PRO A 73 4.87 2.62 10.97
N GLN A 74 6.08 2.87 10.50
CA GLN A 74 6.57 4.25 10.41
C GLN A 74 5.96 4.98 9.22
N LEU A 75 5.51 4.25 8.19
CA LEU A 75 4.94 4.84 6.98
C LEU A 75 4.02 3.84 6.32
N LEU A 76 2.89 4.32 5.82
CA LEU A 76 1.98 3.53 5.02
C LEU A 76 1.85 4.19 3.66
N ILE A 77 2.16 3.44 2.60
CA ILE A 77 2.09 3.89 1.23
C ILE A 77 0.97 3.14 0.54
N ASN A 78 0.04 3.88 -0.06
CA ASN A 78 -0.96 3.28 -0.93
C ASN A 78 -0.55 3.58 -2.36
N GLN A 79 -0.29 2.53 -3.14
CA GLN A 79 0.20 2.70 -4.50
C GLN A 79 -0.75 2.00 -5.48
N GLY A 80 -0.75 2.47 -6.71
CA GLY A 80 -1.60 1.90 -7.75
C GLY A 80 -1.63 2.80 -8.97
N CYS A 81 -2.63 2.56 -9.81
CA CYS A 81 -2.82 3.32 -11.03
C CYS A 81 -3.93 4.33 -10.85
N ALA A 82 -3.84 5.45 -11.53
CA ALA A 82 -4.85 6.50 -11.49
C ALA A 82 -5.01 7.12 -12.86
N GLY A 83 -6.21 7.64 -13.13
CA GLY A 83 -6.44 8.42 -14.33
C GLY A 83 -5.89 9.83 -14.16
N GLY A 84 -5.25 10.35 -15.19
CA GLY A 84 -4.75 11.72 -15.20
C GLY A 84 -5.69 12.62 -15.95
N TYR A 85 -6.05 13.74 -15.33
CA TYR A 85 -6.94 14.73 -15.93
C TYR A 85 -6.24 16.00 -16.38
N ARG A 86 -4.97 16.15 -15.99
CA ARG A 86 -4.18 17.32 -16.39
C ARG A 86 -3.38 16.99 -17.65
N GLU A 87 -3.17 18.00 -18.49
CA GLU A 87 -2.43 17.82 -19.74
C GLU A 87 -0.95 17.50 -19.51
N ASP A 88 -0.40 17.91 -18.38
CA ASP A 88 1.00 17.67 -18.05
C ASP A 88 1.23 16.30 -17.41
N VAL A 89 0.19 15.49 -17.25
CA VAL A 89 0.29 14.14 -16.70
C VAL A 89 0.05 13.13 -17.82
N ASN A 90 1.05 12.32 -18.08
CA ASN A 90 1.00 11.33 -19.15
C ASN A 90 1.14 9.92 -18.59
N VAL A 91 0.87 8.93 -19.43
CA VAL A 91 1.05 7.52 -19.08
C VAL A 91 2.48 7.29 -18.62
N ASN A 92 2.64 6.48 -17.57
CA ASN A 92 3.91 6.16 -16.92
C ASN A 92 4.51 7.29 -16.05
N HIS A 93 3.79 8.37 -15.86
CA HIS A 93 4.22 9.35 -14.87
C HIS A 93 3.94 8.85 -13.46
N LEU A 94 4.88 9.08 -12.56
CA LEU A 94 4.71 8.82 -11.14
C LEU A 94 4.19 10.10 -10.49
N VAL A 95 3.05 9.97 -9.79
CA VAL A 95 2.43 11.10 -9.11
C VAL A 95 2.30 10.77 -7.63
N VAL A 96 2.83 11.65 -6.80
CA VAL A 96 2.66 11.53 -5.34
C VAL A 96 1.68 12.62 -4.92
N ALA A 97 0.53 12.21 -4.39
CA ALA A 97 -0.50 13.16 -3.97
C ALA A 97 -0.11 13.83 -2.66
N ASN A 98 -0.27 15.15 -2.61
CA ASN A 98 -0.09 15.90 -1.37
C ASN A 98 -1.42 16.22 -0.70
N LYS A 99 -2.52 15.94 -1.36
CA LYS A 99 -3.86 16.17 -0.83
C LYS A 99 -4.82 15.19 -1.48
N ILE A 100 -5.67 14.58 -0.68
CA ILE A 100 -6.61 13.56 -1.15
C ILE A 100 -8.02 13.93 -0.67
N HIS A 101 -8.98 13.89 -1.60
CA HIS A 101 -10.39 14.12 -1.29
C HIS A 101 -11.19 12.89 -1.70
N TYR A 102 -12.07 12.46 -0.82
CA TYR A 102 -13.01 11.39 -1.13
C TYR A 102 -14.21 11.98 -1.83
N VAL A 103 -14.37 11.64 -3.10
CA VAL A 103 -15.53 12.14 -3.88
C VAL A 103 -16.76 11.30 -3.57
N GLY A 104 -16.56 10.04 -3.25
CA GLY A 104 -17.64 9.15 -2.87
C GLY A 104 -18.64 8.91 -3.97
N GLU A 105 -19.86 8.65 -3.55
CA GLU A 105 -20.97 8.46 -4.46
C GLU A 105 -21.87 9.69 -4.43
N PHE A 106 -21.94 10.39 -5.53
CA PHE A 106 -22.81 11.55 -5.66
C PHE A 106 -24.07 11.16 -6.41
N LYS A 107 -25.17 11.59 -5.90
CA LYS A 107 -26.47 11.33 -6.50
C LYS A 107 -26.97 12.55 -7.25
#